data_1423bbf6bb38da4cba054c42217a474b
#
_entry.id   1423bbf6bb38da4cba054c42217a474b
#
_cell.length_a   1.000
_cell.length_b   1.000
_cell.length_c   1.000
_cell.angle_alpha   90.00
_cell.angle_beta   90.00
_cell.angle_gamma   90.00
#
_symmetry.space_group_name_H-M   'P 1'
#
loop_
_entity.id
_entity.type
_entity.pdbx_description
1 polymer ?
#
loop_
_entity_poly.entity_id
_entity_poly.type
_entity_poly.pdbx_seq_one_letter_code
_entity_poly.pdbx_strand_id
1 'polypeptide(L)'
;MKRIVVYPIIIVVVVTAALLASGYLLQTSAAQPSAGNGQGTIIRGRVVSTYGPVENARVRIAGEEKYSLTDREGRYELVVAYPPGQQLMVTAGKEGWFNNGQVTDRTGRIQDILLNPIYLDDRPDYHFISPVTCSRCHVNLTRYYDQSKMAHTTSNPKVLDMYYGTDALLRKGMGPGYRLDNPRSQGNCTICHAPSVAGSIPWSQDLNDVLRSPRTEWDGISCDYCHKVRKVIKDKTKPSGRSAVHERQSPIRGNSILVFGPYDDVTAPPMAASYNPVFDKGQFCSLCHSHSKKLASGQTWDNTKVYTTAEWDGFGLEGNNYLPIQTTYQEWKQWQDQLPAGDSNKGKKCQDCHLSWRKEMLPYDNYVVDGNARNMWGTYRSPKDIRPHHFDGGTETQLKTALALEVAGETVDKTLTVHVYITNTNGGHWVPTGETMRSVMLLLKVTDSNGKPLEMINGNRLPDWAGKGKVETGNYAGLPGAVFARVLGDDDGNLNVPFWKATRVASDTRIRPKKSLELKFEFAVEDPEDEPTAEASLIYRPVIKPLATIKNWDARDILITSSVW
;
A
#
# COMPACT_ATOMS: atom_id res chain seq x y z
N MET A 1 -44.24 -24.42 -51.44
CA MET A 1 -43.76 -23.07 -51.86
C MET A 1 -42.83 -22.52 -50.82
N LYS A 2 -41.53 -22.64 -51.09
CA LYS A 2 -40.46 -22.11 -50.21
C LYS A 2 -40.21 -20.66 -50.59
N ARG A 3 -40.42 -19.72 -49.67
CA ARG A 3 -40.03 -18.32 -49.86
C ARG A 3 -38.55 -18.18 -49.50
N ILE A 4 -37.76 -17.86 -50.50
CA ILE A 4 -36.37 -17.47 -50.37
C ILE A 4 -36.34 -16.00 -49.95
N VAL A 5 -35.79 -15.72 -48.76
CA VAL A 5 -35.53 -14.36 -48.32
C VAL A 5 -34.10 -14.00 -48.74
N VAL A 6 -34.01 -13.10 -49.68
CA VAL A 6 -32.71 -12.54 -50.14
C VAL A 6 -32.36 -11.40 -49.21
N TYR A 7 -31.25 -11.52 -48.47
CA TYR A 7 -30.63 -10.43 -47.74
C TYR A 7 -29.70 -9.65 -48.69
N PRO A 8 -29.80 -8.33 -48.72
CA PRO A 8 -28.85 -7.54 -49.48
C PRO A 8 -27.47 -7.53 -48.75
N ILE A 9 -26.46 -8.00 -49.46
CA ILE A 9 -25.05 -7.86 -49.05
C ILE A 9 -24.67 -6.40 -49.20
N ILE A 10 -24.52 -5.71 -48.07
CA ILE A 10 -23.89 -4.39 -48.02
C ILE A 10 -22.41 -4.64 -48.19
N ILE A 11 -21.89 -4.34 -49.35
CA ILE A 11 -20.46 -4.27 -49.63
C ILE A 11 -19.94 -3.00 -48.93
N VAL A 12 -19.35 -3.17 -47.75
CA VAL A 12 -18.54 -2.11 -47.13
C VAL A 12 -17.23 -2.06 -47.91
N VAL A 13 -17.12 -1.09 -48.79
CA VAL A 13 -15.85 -0.72 -49.41
C VAL A 13 -14.96 -0.17 -48.32
N VAL A 14 -14.09 -1.00 -47.77
CA VAL A 14 -12.98 -0.58 -46.94
C VAL A 14 -12.00 0.13 -47.88
N VAL A 15 -12.05 1.43 -47.92
CA VAL A 15 -11.00 2.25 -48.47
C VAL A 15 -9.80 2.10 -47.54
N THR A 16 -8.96 1.12 -47.81
CA THR A 16 -7.62 1.05 -47.29
C THR A 16 -6.85 2.23 -47.88
N ALA A 17 -6.86 3.34 -47.19
CA ALA A 17 -5.83 4.35 -47.35
C ALA A 17 -4.51 3.69 -46.94
N ALA A 18 -3.80 3.16 -47.92
CA ALA A 18 -2.39 2.88 -47.82
C ALA A 18 -1.67 4.21 -47.63
N LEU A 19 -1.70 4.70 -46.40
CA LEU A 19 -0.72 5.67 -45.94
C LEU A 19 0.60 4.92 -45.97
N LEU A 20 1.36 5.23 -47.01
CA LEU A 20 2.77 4.96 -47.10
C LEU A 20 3.38 5.20 -45.72
N ALA A 21 3.70 4.09 -45.05
CA ALA A 21 4.65 4.05 -43.96
C ALA A 21 6.04 4.34 -44.58
N SER A 22 6.22 5.57 -45.07
CA SER A 22 7.53 6.14 -45.25
C SER A 22 8.13 6.27 -43.86
N GLY A 23 9.16 5.49 -43.64
CA GLY A 23 9.91 5.33 -42.42
C GLY A 23 10.24 6.63 -41.72
N TYR A 24 9.46 6.95 -40.72
CA TYR A 24 9.93 7.66 -39.56
C TYR A 24 10.11 6.68 -38.41
N LEU A 25 11.02 5.74 -38.61
CA LEU A 25 11.86 5.25 -37.54
C LEU A 25 12.73 6.44 -37.10
N LEU A 26 12.13 7.37 -36.41
CA LEU A 26 12.86 8.20 -35.48
C LEU A 26 13.34 7.28 -34.37
N GLN A 27 14.49 6.66 -34.58
CA GLN A 27 15.40 6.35 -33.52
C GLN A 27 15.76 7.68 -32.83
N THR A 28 14.88 8.17 -31.98
CA THR A 28 15.31 9.09 -30.94
C THR A 28 15.96 8.22 -29.87
N SER A 29 17.24 7.90 -30.08
CA SER A 29 18.13 7.72 -28.95
C SER A 29 17.85 8.92 -28.04
N ALA A 30 17.37 8.63 -26.82
CA ALA A 30 17.36 9.60 -25.76
C ALA A 30 18.83 9.98 -25.54
N ALA A 31 19.27 11.05 -26.17
CA ALA A 31 20.50 11.70 -25.81
C ALA A 31 20.31 12.13 -24.36
N GLN A 32 20.84 11.34 -23.43
CA GLN A 32 21.20 11.93 -22.14
C GLN A 32 22.04 13.16 -22.49
N PRO A 33 21.74 14.33 -21.91
CA PRO A 33 22.60 15.47 -22.10
C PRO A 33 23.99 15.05 -21.65
N SER A 34 24.90 14.88 -22.59
CA SER A 34 26.32 14.76 -22.30
C SER A 34 26.64 15.97 -21.44
N ALA A 35 27.37 15.74 -20.34
CA ALA A 35 27.95 16.80 -19.53
C ALA A 35 28.98 17.53 -20.40
N GLY A 36 28.48 18.38 -21.29
CA GLY A 36 29.27 19.34 -22.02
C GLY A 36 29.67 20.44 -21.06
N ASN A 37 30.93 20.81 -21.05
CA ASN A 37 31.49 21.98 -20.40
C ASN A 37 30.89 23.29 -20.97
N GLY A 38 29.58 23.45 -20.96
CA GLY A 38 28.87 24.61 -21.43
C GLY A 38 28.39 25.44 -20.24
N GLN A 39 28.60 26.73 -20.27
CA GLN A 39 27.96 27.70 -19.36
C GLN A 39 26.45 27.42 -19.36
N GLY A 40 25.92 27.07 -18.18
CA GLY A 40 24.49 26.78 -18.04
C GLY A 40 23.66 28.00 -18.41
N THR A 41 22.57 27.78 -19.14
CA THR A 41 21.60 28.83 -19.45
C THR A 41 20.87 29.22 -18.18
N ILE A 42 20.75 30.51 -17.89
CA ILE A 42 20.01 31.02 -16.73
C ILE A 42 18.64 31.51 -17.21
N ILE A 43 17.59 30.95 -16.64
CA ILE A 43 16.20 31.36 -16.85
C ILE A 43 15.74 32.14 -15.62
N ARG A 44 15.24 33.36 -15.83
CA ARG A 44 14.71 34.24 -14.77
C ARG A 44 13.27 34.62 -15.08
N GLY A 45 12.42 34.59 -14.06
CA GLY A 45 11.03 34.98 -14.20
C GLY A 45 10.37 35.22 -12.85
N ARG A 46 9.06 35.34 -12.86
CA ARG A 46 8.24 35.53 -11.66
C ARG A 46 7.06 34.57 -11.65
N VAL A 47 6.67 34.20 -10.44
CA VAL A 47 5.40 33.52 -10.17
C VAL A 47 4.48 34.51 -9.46
N VAL A 48 3.32 34.73 -10.06
CA VAL A 48 2.34 35.70 -9.59
C VAL A 48 0.96 35.08 -9.46
N SER A 49 0.08 35.78 -8.78
CA SER A 49 -1.34 35.44 -8.67
C SER A 49 -2.18 36.71 -8.81
N THR A 50 -3.50 36.56 -8.82
CA THR A 50 -4.43 37.69 -8.75
C THR A 50 -4.32 38.50 -7.44
N TYR A 51 -3.64 37.92 -6.42
CA TYR A 51 -3.41 38.56 -5.11
C TYR A 51 -2.00 39.14 -4.97
N GLY A 52 -1.16 39.05 -6.01
CA GLY A 52 0.23 39.50 -5.99
C GLY A 52 1.26 38.38 -6.18
N PRO A 53 2.54 38.65 -5.86
CA PRO A 53 3.61 37.66 -5.98
C PRO A 53 3.36 36.40 -5.14
N VAL A 54 3.84 35.27 -5.62
CA VAL A 54 3.74 33.99 -4.89
C VAL A 54 5.12 33.59 -4.39
N GLU A 55 5.37 33.77 -3.11
CA GLU A 55 6.57 33.33 -2.42
C GLU A 55 6.60 31.81 -2.21
N ASN A 56 7.80 31.20 -2.18
CA ASN A 56 8.02 29.77 -1.92
C ASN A 56 7.27 28.83 -2.89
N ALA A 57 7.01 29.27 -4.12
CA ALA A 57 6.59 28.38 -5.19
C ALA A 57 7.81 27.60 -5.71
N ARG A 58 7.62 26.31 -5.97
CA ARG A 58 8.64 25.43 -6.55
C ARG A 58 8.61 25.60 -8.05
N VAL A 59 9.72 26.07 -8.62
CA VAL A 59 9.83 26.32 -10.06
C VAL A 59 10.91 25.41 -10.65
N ARG A 60 10.58 24.72 -11.74
CA ARG A 60 11.49 23.80 -12.44
C ARG A 60 11.23 23.73 -13.93
N ILE A 61 12.16 23.13 -14.66
CA ILE A 61 11.85 22.61 -15.98
C ILE A 61 10.96 21.36 -15.79
N ALA A 62 9.88 21.26 -16.51
CA ALA A 62 8.94 20.14 -16.40
C ALA A 62 9.66 18.79 -16.59
N GLY A 63 9.47 17.85 -15.65
CA GLY A 63 10.12 16.55 -15.62
C GLY A 63 11.51 16.51 -14.95
N GLU A 64 12.12 17.64 -14.63
CA GLU A 64 13.42 17.72 -13.95
C GLU A 64 13.25 17.57 -12.42
N GLU A 65 14.26 17.00 -11.74
CA GLU A 65 14.26 16.91 -10.29
C GLU A 65 14.60 18.23 -9.60
N LYS A 66 15.53 19.00 -10.20
CA LYS A 66 15.99 20.27 -9.65
C LYS A 66 14.93 21.35 -9.74
N TYR A 67 14.74 22.09 -8.67
CA TYR A 67 13.84 23.23 -8.62
C TYR A 67 14.48 24.41 -7.86
N SER A 68 13.97 25.60 -8.12
CA SER A 68 14.22 26.82 -7.35
C SER A 68 12.95 27.20 -6.59
N LEU A 69 13.13 27.91 -5.47
CA LEU A 69 12.01 28.52 -4.76
C LEU A 69 11.91 30.01 -5.12
N THR A 70 10.70 30.51 -5.26
CA THR A 70 10.47 31.94 -5.45
C THR A 70 10.73 32.71 -4.15
N ASP A 71 11.27 33.92 -4.30
CA ASP A 71 11.40 34.89 -3.21
C ASP A 71 10.07 35.61 -2.88
N ARG A 72 10.11 36.58 -1.95
CA ARG A 72 8.93 37.36 -1.52
C ARG A 72 8.29 38.15 -2.64
N GLU A 73 9.07 38.55 -3.63
CA GLU A 73 8.61 39.26 -4.85
C GLU A 73 8.20 38.29 -5.97
N GLY A 74 8.17 36.97 -5.66
CA GLY A 74 7.82 35.92 -6.60
C GLY A 74 8.90 35.60 -7.64
N ARG A 75 10.10 36.13 -7.52
CA ARG A 75 11.19 35.96 -8.49
C ARG A 75 11.89 34.64 -8.30
N TYR A 76 12.34 34.03 -9.39
CA TYR A 76 13.15 32.82 -9.39
C TYR A 76 14.29 32.89 -10.40
N GLU A 77 15.29 32.05 -10.17
CA GLU A 77 16.38 31.79 -11.11
C GLU A 77 16.60 30.28 -11.22
N LEU A 78 16.65 29.78 -12.47
CA LEU A 78 16.97 28.40 -12.79
C LEU A 78 18.25 28.36 -13.61
N VAL A 79 19.22 27.55 -13.18
CA VAL A 79 20.41 27.24 -13.96
C VAL A 79 20.17 25.88 -14.63
N VAL A 80 20.09 25.89 -15.96
CA VAL A 80 19.72 24.72 -16.76
C VAL A 80 20.82 24.35 -17.75
N ALA A 81 21.01 23.03 -17.95
CA ALA A 81 22.03 22.49 -18.88
C ALA A 81 21.47 22.27 -20.30
N TYR A 82 20.72 23.25 -20.81
CA TYR A 82 20.14 23.18 -22.14
C TYR A 82 20.81 24.17 -23.10
N PRO A 83 20.96 23.83 -24.40
CA PRO A 83 21.55 24.74 -25.36
C PRO A 83 20.68 25.99 -25.55
N PRO A 84 21.32 27.14 -25.80
CA PRO A 84 20.60 28.39 -26.15
C PRO A 84 19.66 28.17 -27.34
N GLY A 85 18.49 28.81 -27.29
CA GLY A 85 17.47 28.72 -28.35
C GLY A 85 16.48 27.54 -28.22
N GLN A 86 16.71 26.62 -27.30
CA GLN A 86 15.73 25.56 -26.98
C GLN A 86 14.58 26.16 -26.18
N GLN A 87 13.36 25.89 -26.62
CA GLN A 87 12.17 26.23 -25.85
C GLN A 87 11.95 25.19 -24.75
N LEU A 88 11.73 25.67 -23.54
CA LEU A 88 11.57 24.81 -22.34
C LEU A 88 10.25 25.14 -21.66
N MET A 89 9.56 24.11 -21.19
CA MET A 89 8.41 24.27 -20.31
C MET A 89 8.90 24.50 -18.88
N VAL A 90 8.71 25.70 -18.38
CA VAL A 90 8.96 26.06 -16.98
C VAL A 90 7.66 26.01 -16.24
N THR A 91 7.62 25.26 -15.15
CA THR A 91 6.43 25.02 -14.34
C THR A 91 6.60 25.56 -12.94
N ALA A 92 5.51 25.94 -12.34
CA ALA A 92 5.45 26.34 -10.94
C ALA A 92 4.31 25.61 -10.23
N GLY A 93 4.57 25.18 -8.99
CA GLY A 93 3.58 24.58 -8.11
C GLY A 93 3.83 24.93 -6.65
N LYS A 94 2.76 25.05 -5.89
CA LYS A 94 2.77 25.32 -4.46
C LYS A 94 1.55 24.71 -3.80
N GLU A 95 1.71 24.20 -2.58
CA GLU A 95 0.57 23.67 -1.80
C GLU A 95 -0.52 24.73 -1.66
N GLY A 96 -1.76 24.36 -1.98
CA GLY A 96 -2.91 25.25 -1.98
C GLY A 96 -3.13 26.04 -3.28
N TRP A 97 -2.35 25.76 -4.33
CA TRP A 97 -2.42 26.39 -5.63
C TRP A 97 -2.49 25.36 -6.75
N PHE A 98 -3.15 25.71 -7.86
CA PHE A 98 -3.06 24.92 -9.07
C PHE A 98 -1.69 25.09 -9.70
N ASN A 99 -1.07 24.00 -10.10
CA ASN A 99 0.15 24.04 -10.88
C ASN A 99 -0.10 24.74 -12.22
N ASN A 100 0.87 25.49 -12.69
CA ASN A 100 0.84 26.11 -14.01
C ASN A 100 2.24 26.18 -14.60
N GLY A 101 2.34 26.50 -15.87
CA GLY A 101 3.63 26.61 -16.56
C GLY A 101 3.55 27.54 -17.77
N GLN A 102 4.74 27.95 -18.21
CA GLN A 102 4.95 28.78 -19.40
C GLN A 102 6.12 28.21 -20.19
N VAL A 103 6.06 28.39 -21.50
CA VAL A 103 7.18 28.03 -22.39
C VAL A 103 8.08 29.23 -22.56
N THR A 104 9.39 29.02 -22.46
CA THR A 104 10.35 30.05 -22.79
C THR A 104 10.27 30.41 -24.27
N ASP A 105 10.54 31.66 -24.61
CA ASP A 105 10.83 32.01 -26.00
C ASP A 105 12.23 31.47 -26.39
N ARG A 106 12.61 31.67 -27.68
CA ARG A 106 13.92 31.21 -28.18
C ARG A 106 15.10 31.99 -27.58
N THR A 107 14.86 33.09 -26.90
CA THR A 107 15.90 33.87 -26.21
C THR A 107 16.05 33.47 -24.74
N GLY A 108 15.28 32.49 -24.26
CA GLY A 108 15.24 32.08 -22.87
C GLY A 108 14.40 32.98 -21.96
N ARG A 109 13.68 33.93 -22.51
CA ARG A 109 12.75 34.78 -21.73
C ARG A 109 11.46 34.02 -21.47
N ILE A 110 10.84 34.32 -20.36
CA ILE A 110 9.59 33.71 -19.94
C ILE A 110 8.63 34.79 -19.42
N GLN A 111 7.35 34.61 -19.73
CA GLN A 111 6.29 35.39 -19.11
C GLN A 111 6.06 34.96 -17.66
N ASP A 112 5.47 35.85 -16.86
CA ASP A 112 5.10 35.52 -15.48
C ASP A 112 4.21 34.28 -15.46
N ILE A 113 4.51 33.34 -14.56
CA ILE A 113 3.70 32.14 -14.34
C ILE A 113 2.58 32.52 -13.38
N LEU A 114 1.34 32.44 -13.84
CA LEU A 114 0.16 32.75 -13.03
C LEU A 114 -0.33 31.52 -12.31
N LEU A 115 -0.25 31.50 -10.98
CA LEU A 115 -0.89 30.47 -10.14
C LEU A 115 -2.24 30.98 -9.65
N ASN A 116 -3.25 30.10 -9.73
CA ASN A 116 -4.56 30.33 -9.13
C ASN A 116 -4.68 29.52 -7.83
N PRO A 117 -5.20 30.13 -6.75
CA PRO A 117 -5.42 29.40 -5.52
C PRO A 117 -6.53 28.35 -5.68
N ILE A 118 -6.43 27.28 -4.92
CA ILE A 118 -7.53 26.32 -4.77
C ILE A 118 -8.55 26.94 -3.83
N TYR A 119 -9.82 26.95 -4.26
CA TYR A 119 -10.91 27.33 -3.38
C TYR A 119 -11.13 26.21 -2.36
N LEU A 120 -11.14 26.56 -1.07
CA LEU A 120 -11.21 25.58 0.02
C LEU A 120 -12.66 25.18 0.37
N ASP A 121 -13.57 25.26 -0.58
CA ASP A 121 -14.96 24.86 -0.41
C ASP A 121 -15.13 23.38 -0.76
N ASP A 122 -15.09 22.53 0.26
CA ASP A 122 -15.43 21.13 0.06
C ASP A 122 -16.90 20.99 -0.36
N ARG A 123 -17.14 20.14 -1.36
CA ARG A 123 -18.49 19.86 -1.88
C ARG A 123 -18.95 18.48 -1.42
N PRO A 124 -19.69 18.38 -0.32
CA PRO A 124 -20.18 17.10 0.20
C PRO A 124 -21.02 16.28 -0.77
N ASP A 125 -21.65 16.95 -1.73
CA ASP A 125 -22.45 16.38 -2.82
C ASP A 125 -21.62 15.84 -3.99
N TYR A 126 -20.31 15.99 -3.95
CA TYR A 126 -19.42 15.49 -4.98
C TYR A 126 -19.37 13.97 -4.97
N HIS A 127 -19.60 13.37 -6.14
CA HIS A 127 -19.42 11.95 -6.36
C HIS A 127 -18.04 11.68 -6.94
N PHE A 128 -17.27 10.83 -6.26
CA PHE A 128 -15.94 10.44 -6.71
C PHE A 128 -15.99 9.76 -8.08
N ILE A 129 -15.04 10.12 -8.92
CA ILE A 129 -14.95 9.63 -10.30
C ILE A 129 -14.40 8.21 -10.30
N SER A 130 -15.03 7.32 -11.10
CA SER A 130 -14.57 5.95 -11.25
C SER A 130 -13.17 5.87 -11.89
N PRO A 131 -12.32 4.93 -11.47
CA PRO A 131 -11.05 4.59 -12.12
C PRO A 131 -11.16 4.36 -13.64
N VAL A 132 -12.31 3.90 -14.13
CA VAL A 132 -12.58 3.74 -15.56
C VAL A 132 -12.44 5.07 -16.32
N THR A 133 -12.74 6.19 -15.70
CA THR A 133 -12.53 7.50 -16.33
C THR A 133 -11.03 7.82 -16.41
N CYS A 134 -10.28 7.50 -15.37
CA CYS A 134 -8.83 7.71 -15.32
C CYS A 134 -8.08 6.81 -16.31
N SER A 135 -8.58 5.59 -16.56
CA SER A 135 -7.96 4.60 -17.46
C SER A 135 -7.85 5.06 -18.91
N ARG A 136 -8.63 6.05 -19.32
CA ARG A 136 -8.53 6.63 -20.69
C ARG A 136 -7.17 7.23 -20.98
N CYS A 137 -6.46 7.73 -19.94
CA CYS A 137 -5.14 8.33 -20.07
C CYS A 137 -4.09 7.60 -19.23
N HIS A 138 -4.46 7.03 -18.08
CA HIS A 138 -3.57 6.34 -17.15
C HIS A 138 -3.75 4.81 -17.25
N VAL A 139 -3.53 4.26 -18.45
CA VAL A 139 -3.83 2.86 -18.78
C VAL A 139 -3.08 1.88 -17.88
N ASN A 140 -1.77 2.04 -17.74
CA ASN A 140 -0.95 1.10 -16.97
C ASN A 140 -1.14 1.28 -15.47
N LEU A 141 -1.24 2.51 -14.98
CA LEU A 141 -1.52 2.80 -13.57
C LEU A 141 -2.85 2.20 -13.14
N THR A 142 -3.89 2.33 -13.97
CA THR A 142 -5.20 1.74 -13.70
C THR A 142 -5.14 0.22 -13.74
N ARG A 143 -4.43 -0.37 -14.70
CA ARG A 143 -4.25 -1.83 -14.77
C ARG A 143 -3.59 -2.40 -13.51
N TYR A 144 -2.55 -1.74 -12.99
CA TYR A 144 -1.93 -2.18 -11.73
C TYR A 144 -2.83 -1.96 -10.53
N TYR A 145 -3.55 -0.84 -10.49
CA TYR A 145 -4.53 -0.57 -9.46
C TYR A 145 -5.63 -1.64 -9.44
N ASP A 146 -6.20 -2.00 -10.59
CA ASP A 146 -7.26 -2.99 -10.71
C ASP A 146 -6.84 -4.39 -10.21
N GLN A 147 -5.56 -4.71 -10.27
CA GLN A 147 -4.99 -5.95 -9.73
C GLN A 147 -4.73 -5.87 -8.22
N SER A 148 -4.82 -4.70 -7.63
CA SER A 148 -4.52 -4.47 -6.23
C SER A 148 -5.69 -4.80 -5.31
N LYS A 149 -5.37 -5.13 -4.05
CA LYS A 149 -6.40 -5.29 -3.02
C LYS A 149 -7.12 -3.98 -2.68
N MET A 150 -6.53 -2.83 -3.01
CA MET A 150 -7.14 -1.52 -2.80
C MET A 150 -8.36 -1.30 -3.69
N ALA A 151 -8.30 -1.74 -4.95
CA ALA A 151 -9.42 -1.67 -5.89
C ALA A 151 -10.64 -2.48 -5.45
N HIS A 152 -10.42 -3.52 -4.65
CA HIS A 152 -11.45 -4.50 -4.28
C HIS A 152 -11.83 -4.47 -2.80
N THR A 153 -11.50 -3.40 -2.06
CA THR A 153 -11.78 -3.34 -0.63
C THR A 153 -13.26 -3.39 -0.30
N THR A 154 -14.11 -2.77 -1.09
CA THR A 154 -15.57 -2.75 -0.91
C THR A 154 -16.22 -4.10 -1.22
N SER A 155 -15.77 -4.76 -2.28
CA SER A 155 -16.32 -6.03 -2.77
C SER A 155 -15.56 -7.26 -2.28
N ASN A 156 -14.61 -7.11 -1.37
CA ASN A 156 -13.82 -8.23 -0.85
C ASN A 156 -14.74 -9.23 -0.11
N PRO A 157 -14.89 -10.47 -0.61
CA PRO A 157 -15.84 -11.43 -0.04
C PRO A 157 -15.51 -11.77 1.42
N LYS A 158 -14.23 -11.83 1.80
CA LYS A 158 -13.85 -12.11 3.19
C LYS A 158 -14.25 -10.98 4.15
N VAL A 159 -14.16 -9.73 3.70
CA VAL A 159 -14.64 -8.58 4.48
C VAL A 159 -16.16 -8.63 4.63
N LEU A 160 -16.88 -8.92 3.55
CA LEU A 160 -18.34 -9.05 3.58
C LEU A 160 -18.80 -10.21 4.46
N ASP A 161 -18.13 -11.37 4.38
CA ASP A 161 -18.41 -12.52 5.25
C ASP A 161 -18.19 -12.21 6.73
N MET A 162 -17.12 -11.47 7.05
CA MET A 162 -16.87 -11.00 8.42
C MET A 162 -17.86 -9.91 8.85
N TYR A 163 -18.37 -9.13 7.92
CA TYR A 163 -19.37 -8.11 8.21
C TYR A 163 -20.75 -8.73 8.47
N TYR A 164 -21.23 -9.60 7.57
CA TYR A 164 -22.58 -10.17 7.65
C TYR A 164 -22.67 -11.47 8.48
N GLY A 165 -21.57 -12.14 8.77
CA GLY A 165 -21.57 -13.47 9.36
C GLY A 165 -21.96 -14.55 8.35
N THR A 166 -21.56 -14.38 7.10
CA THR A 166 -21.72 -15.37 6.03
C THR A 166 -20.41 -16.16 5.83
N ASP A 167 -20.42 -17.07 4.89
CA ASP A 167 -19.24 -17.81 4.42
C ASP A 167 -19.12 -17.73 2.89
N ALA A 168 -18.08 -18.34 2.32
CA ALA A 168 -17.85 -18.34 0.88
C ALA A 168 -18.99 -18.93 0.03
N LEU A 169 -19.90 -19.70 0.65
CA LEU A 169 -21.11 -20.21 0.02
C LEU A 169 -22.35 -19.35 0.33
N LEU A 170 -22.17 -18.16 0.87
CA LEU A 170 -23.21 -17.21 1.27
C LEU A 170 -24.20 -17.74 2.32
N ARG A 171 -23.83 -18.80 3.06
CA ARG A 171 -24.62 -19.32 4.18
C ARG A 171 -24.56 -18.35 5.35
N LYS A 172 -25.70 -18.08 5.98
CA LYS A 172 -25.83 -17.14 7.11
C LYS A 172 -25.51 -17.84 8.46
N GLY A 173 -25.10 -17.07 9.45
CA GLY A 173 -24.80 -17.57 10.79
C GLY A 173 -23.51 -18.40 10.87
N MET A 174 -22.62 -18.24 9.90
CA MET A 174 -21.37 -19.00 9.81
C MET A 174 -20.23 -18.29 10.53
N GLY A 175 -20.11 -18.53 11.82
CA GLY A 175 -19.02 -18.01 12.66
C GLY A 175 -19.14 -16.51 12.91
N PRO A 176 -18.04 -15.80 13.22
CA PRO A 176 -18.10 -14.41 13.60
C PRO A 176 -18.64 -13.53 12.47
N GLY A 177 -19.51 -12.59 12.85
CA GLY A 177 -20.06 -11.59 11.94
C GLY A 177 -20.37 -10.31 12.70
N TYR A 178 -19.81 -9.17 12.24
CA TYR A 178 -20.01 -7.91 12.95
C TYR A 178 -21.50 -7.60 13.15
N ARG A 179 -22.33 -7.77 12.11
CA ARG A 179 -23.78 -7.52 12.15
C ARG A 179 -24.56 -8.58 12.95
N LEU A 180 -24.03 -9.79 13.08
CA LEU A 180 -24.61 -10.81 13.97
C LEU A 180 -24.38 -10.43 15.44
N ASP A 181 -23.16 -10.02 15.76
CA ASP A 181 -22.78 -9.65 17.12
C ASP A 181 -23.29 -8.26 17.53
N ASN A 182 -23.54 -7.38 16.55
CA ASN A 182 -23.98 -5.99 16.73
C ASN A 182 -25.16 -5.65 15.80
N PRO A 183 -26.34 -6.24 15.94
CA PRO A 183 -27.43 -6.12 14.97
C PRO A 183 -27.98 -4.69 14.83
N ARG A 184 -27.77 -3.83 15.83
CA ARG A 184 -28.20 -2.42 15.83
C ARG A 184 -27.10 -1.45 15.36
N SER A 185 -25.90 -1.92 15.03
CA SER A 185 -24.78 -1.08 14.64
C SER A 185 -24.33 -1.44 13.22
N GLN A 186 -24.15 -0.43 12.38
CA GLN A 186 -23.57 -0.58 11.06
C GLN A 186 -22.03 -0.59 11.10
N GLY A 187 -21.45 -0.18 12.22
CA GLY A 187 -20.00 -0.08 12.39
C GLY A 187 -19.36 1.02 11.56
N ASN A 188 -18.04 0.97 11.53
CA ASN A 188 -17.22 1.97 10.84
C ASN A 188 -16.41 1.34 9.68
N CYS A 189 -16.85 0.19 9.17
CA CYS A 189 -16.10 -0.57 8.17
C CYS A 189 -15.91 0.20 6.86
N THR A 190 -16.92 1.00 6.47
CA THR A 190 -16.89 1.81 5.25
C THR A 190 -15.79 2.87 5.24
N ILE A 191 -15.33 3.34 6.40
CA ILE A 191 -14.25 4.36 6.48
C ILE A 191 -12.97 3.88 5.78
N CYS A 192 -12.67 2.57 5.86
CA CYS A 192 -11.47 1.99 5.26
C CYS A 192 -11.78 1.14 4.02
N HIS A 193 -12.98 0.54 3.95
CA HIS A 193 -13.33 -0.41 2.88
C HIS A 193 -14.13 0.21 1.74
N ALA A 194 -14.87 1.30 2.01
CA ALA A 194 -15.62 2.07 1.02
C ALA A 194 -15.51 3.58 1.31
N PRO A 195 -14.29 4.14 1.34
CA PRO A 195 -14.08 5.50 1.83
C PRO A 195 -14.69 6.57 0.92
N SER A 196 -14.96 6.29 -0.33
CA SER A 196 -15.65 7.21 -1.25
C SER A 196 -17.04 7.56 -0.75
N VAL A 197 -17.73 6.61 -0.12
CA VAL A 197 -19.05 6.83 0.52
C VAL A 197 -18.89 7.49 1.88
N ALA A 198 -17.98 6.98 2.70
CA ALA A 198 -17.73 7.50 4.05
C ALA A 198 -17.21 8.95 4.05
N GLY A 199 -16.59 9.40 2.96
CA GLY A 199 -16.18 10.79 2.77
C GLY A 199 -17.34 11.75 2.62
N SER A 200 -18.50 11.29 2.15
CA SER A 200 -19.70 12.11 1.92
C SER A 200 -20.63 12.13 3.13
N ILE A 201 -20.74 11.01 3.85
CA ILE A 201 -21.63 10.84 4.99
C ILE A 201 -20.83 10.15 6.11
N PRO A 202 -20.33 10.89 7.08
CA PRO A 202 -19.55 10.30 8.15
C PRO A 202 -20.39 9.30 8.97
N TRP A 203 -19.83 8.10 9.24
CA TRP A 203 -20.11 7.22 10.37
C TRP A 203 -21.20 6.15 10.30
N SER A 204 -22.08 6.10 9.31
CA SER A 204 -23.25 5.24 9.43
C SER A 204 -23.72 4.58 8.15
N GLN A 205 -22.79 4.22 7.26
CA GLN A 205 -23.18 3.49 6.06
C GLN A 205 -22.99 2.00 6.27
N ASP A 206 -24.05 1.24 6.06
CA ASP A 206 -23.99 -0.20 5.93
C ASP A 206 -23.26 -0.56 4.64
N LEU A 207 -22.34 -1.53 4.70
CA LEU A 207 -21.69 -2.02 3.47
C LEU A 207 -22.70 -2.51 2.42
N ASN A 208 -23.87 -2.99 2.86
CA ASN A 208 -24.95 -3.39 1.96
C ASN A 208 -25.55 -2.19 1.18
N ASP A 209 -25.66 -1.04 1.82
CA ASP A 209 -26.13 0.18 1.14
C ASP A 209 -25.12 0.65 0.10
N VAL A 210 -23.84 0.52 0.40
CA VAL A 210 -22.75 0.77 -0.56
C VAL A 210 -22.89 -0.14 -1.78
N LEU A 211 -23.10 -1.43 -1.58
CA LEU A 211 -23.25 -2.40 -2.69
C LEU A 211 -24.52 -2.16 -3.53
N ARG A 212 -25.49 -1.40 -3.05
CA ARG A 212 -26.69 -0.98 -3.80
C ARG A 212 -26.52 0.39 -4.47
N SER A 213 -25.47 1.10 -4.14
CA SER A 213 -25.17 2.43 -4.67
C SER A 213 -24.60 2.38 -6.09
N PRO A 214 -24.46 3.52 -6.79
CA PRO A 214 -23.79 3.57 -8.08
C PRO A 214 -22.39 2.94 -8.03
N ARG A 215 -21.99 2.32 -9.12
CA ARG A 215 -20.76 1.51 -9.22
C ARG A 215 -19.47 2.24 -8.79
N THR A 216 -19.43 3.56 -8.88
CA THR A 216 -18.30 4.37 -8.44
C THR A 216 -17.95 4.21 -6.95
N GLU A 217 -18.94 3.84 -6.14
CA GLU A 217 -18.77 3.60 -4.71
C GLU A 217 -18.20 2.20 -4.42
N TRP A 218 -18.28 1.28 -5.41
CA TRP A 218 -17.75 -0.08 -5.33
C TRP A 218 -16.26 -0.15 -5.67
N ASP A 219 -15.70 0.92 -6.24
CA ASP A 219 -14.32 0.95 -6.73
C ASP A 219 -13.28 0.98 -5.59
N GLY A 220 -13.69 0.61 -4.38
CA GLY A 220 -12.81 0.49 -3.24
C GLY A 220 -12.18 1.82 -2.82
N ILE A 221 -10.86 1.81 -2.63
CA ILE A 221 -10.08 3.03 -2.37
C ILE A 221 -9.65 3.59 -3.73
N SER A 222 -10.55 4.31 -4.38
CA SER A 222 -10.42 4.76 -5.76
C SER A 222 -9.34 5.83 -5.98
N CYS A 223 -8.94 5.99 -7.26
CA CYS A 223 -7.98 7.02 -7.67
C CYS A 223 -8.44 8.41 -7.20
N ASP A 224 -9.67 8.76 -7.53
CA ASP A 224 -10.20 10.09 -7.25
C ASP A 224 -10.38 10.34 -5.74
N TYR A 225 -10.74 9.30 -4.96
CA TYR A 225 -10.78 9.43 -3.50
C TYR A 225 -9.40 9.84 -2.94
N CYS A 226 -8.34 9.11 -3.30
CA CYS A 226 -6.99 9.43 -2.86
C CYS A 226 -6.55 10.80 -3.35
N HIS A 227 -6.75 11.09 -4.64
CA HIS A 227 -6.30 12.32 -5.27
C HIS A 227 -7.16 13.56 -4.94
N LYS A 228 -8.15 13.43 -4.06
CA LYS A 228 -8.87 14.55 -3.42
C LYS A 228 -8.43 14.81 -1.98
N VAL A 229 -7.56 13.98 -1.41
CA VAL A 229 -7.05 14.20 -0.05
C VAL A 229 -6.10 15.38 -0.02
N ARG A 230 -6.54 16.47 0.60
CA ARG A 230 -5.71 17.66 0.81
C ARG A 230 -4.81 17.52 2.04
N LYS A 231 -5.32 16.94 3.12
CA LYS A 231 -4.63 16.87 4.41
C LYS A 231 -5.06 15.62 5.19
N VAL A 232 -4.14 15.09 5.97
CA VAL A 232 -4.42 14.06 6.98
C VAL A 232 -4.33 14.71 8.36
N ILE A 233 -5.37 14.63 9.15
CA ILE A 233 -5.43 15.17 10.51
C ILE A 233 -5.61 14.07 11.54
N LYS A 234 -5.16 14.31 12.77
CA LYS A 234 -5.48 13.45 13.90
C LYS A 234 -6.94 13.70 14.31
N ASP A 235 -7.73 12.64 14.33
CA ASP A 235 -9.14 12.69 14.72
C ASP A 235 -9.44 11.55 15.69
N LYS A 236 -9.57 11.89 16.96
CA LYS A 236 -9.81 10.92 18.05
C LYS A 236 -11.16 10.21 17.93
N THR A 237 -12.06 10.71 17.09
CA THR A 237 -13.39 10.11 16.88
C THR A 237 -13.37 9.00 15.83
N LYS A 238 -12.29 8.87 15.07
CA LYS A 238 -12.13 7.87 14.00
C LYS A 238 -11.42 6.61 14.49
N PRO A 239 -11.85 5.42 14.08
CA PRO A 239 -11.19 4.15 14.44
C PRO A 239 -9.71 4.10 14.07
N SER A 240 -9.35 4.70 12.93
CA SER A 240 -7.96 4.84 12.50
C SER A 240 -7.18 5.88 13.30
N GLY A 241 -7.82 6.72 14.11
CA GLY A 241 -7.20 7.88 14.73
C GLY A 241 -6.77 8.96 13.73
N ARG A 242 -7.17 8.84 12.47
CA ARG A 242 -6.85 9.76 11.38
C ARG A 242 -8.07 10.05 10.52
N SER A 243 -8.12 11.23 9.93
CA SER A 243 -9.16 11.63 9.01
C SER A 243 -8.56 12.33 7.80
N ALA A 244 -9.11 12.04 6.63
CA ALA A 244 -8.79 12.79 5.44
C ALA A 244 -9.63 14.08 5.39
N VAL A 245 -8.97 15.19 5.11
CA VAL A 245 -9.63 16.42 4.66
C VAL A 245 -9.60 16.40 3.14
N HIS A 246 -10.77 16.36 2.54
CA HIS A 246 -10.94 16.37 1.09
C HIS A 246 -11.25 17.77 0.58
N GLU A 247 -10.82 18.05 -0.64
CA GLU A 247 -11.27 19.16 -1.44
C GLU A 247 -11.91 18.60 -2.70
N ARG A 248 -13.21 18.43 -2.65
CA ARG A 248 -14.01 17.77 -3.69
C ARG A 248 -14.55 18.78 -4.68
N GLN A 249 -13.70 19.69 -5.14
CA GLN A 249 -14.10 20.67 -6.13
C GLN A 249 -14.35 20.01 -7.49
N SER A 250 -15.49 20.28 -8.05
CA SER A 250 -15.83 19.97 -9.42
C SER A 250 -15.25 21.03 -10.37
N PRO A 251 -15.26 20.81 -11.66
CA PRO A 251 -14.43 21.50 -12.65
C PRO A 251 -14.40 23.02 -12.49
N ILE A 252 -13.19 23.58 -12.52
CA ILE A 252 -12.96 25.01 -12.31
C ILE A 252 -13.23 25.81 -13.57
N ARG A 253 -12.88 25.24 -14.71
CA ARG A 253 -13.14 25.79 -16.03
C ARG A 253 -13.36 24.64 -17.00
N GLY A 254 -14.54 24.54 -17.55
CA GLY A 254 -14.89 23.47 -18.47
C GLY A 254 -14.84 22.08 -17.78
N ASN A 255 -14.07 21.14 -18.34
CA ASN A 255 -14.01 19.74 -17.89
C ASN A 255 -12.77 19.41 -17.05
N SER A 256 -12.10 20.40 -16.47
CA SER A 256 -10.89 20.15 -15.67
C SER A 256 -11.24 19.65 -14.27
N ILE A 257 -10.55 18.60 -13.83
CA ILE A 257 -10.77 17.90 -12.56
C ILE A 257 -9.60 18.25 -11.63
N LEU A 258 -9.90 18.74 -10.42
CA LEU A 258 -8.87 18.91 -9.39
C LEU A 258 -8.25 17.56 -9.03
N VAL A 259 -6.93 17.48 -9.11
CA VAL A 259 -6.15 16.28 -8.74
C VAL A 259 -4.94 16.69 -7.92
N PHE A 260 -4.89 16.27 -6.66
CA PHE A 260 -3.69 16.40 -5.85
C PHE A 260 -2.67 15.32 -6.17
N GLY A 261 -1.39 15.67 -6.09
CA GLY A 261 -0.31 14.71 -6.27
C GLY A 261 1.04 15.24 -5.77
N PRO A 262 2.08 14.41 -5.80
CA PRO A 262 3.41 14.77 -5.32
C PRO A 262 4.18 15.71 -6.27
N TYR A 263 3.66 15.94 -7.48
CA TYR A 263 4.37 16.68 -8.52
C TYR A 263 3.86 18.12 -8.63
N ASP A 264 4.81 19.06 -8.68
CA ASP A 264 4.57 20.49 -8.79
C ASP A 264 4.63 21.00 -10.25
N ASP A 265 4.83 20.10 -11.21
CA ASP A 265 5.09 20.38 -12.61
C ASP A 265 4.07 19.76 -13.58
N VAL A 266 3.02 19.15 -13.07
CA VAL A 266 1.94 18.61 -13.91
C VAL A 266 0.97 19.74 -14.26
N THR A 267 0.80 20.00 -15.56
CA THR A 267 -0.04 21.10 -16.07
C THR A 267 -1.01 20.67 -17.17
N ALA A 268 -1.06 19.37 -17.49
CA ALA A 268 -1.81 18.86 -18.64
C ALA A 268 -3.33 18.74 -18.39
N PRO A 269 -4.19 19.39 -19.19
CA PRO A 269 -5.63 19.15 -19.16
C PRO A 269 -5.96 17.68 -19.53
N PRO A 270 -7.08 17.11 -19.06
CA PRO A 270 -8.18 17.74 -18.31
C PRO A 270 -7.94 17.84 -16.80
N MET A 271 -6.75 17.53 -16.31
CA MET A 271 -6.43 17.64 -14.90
C MET A 271 -6.12 19.09 -14.53
N ALA A 272 -6.72 19.58 -13.45
CA ALA A 272 -6.29 20.76 -12.73
C ALA A 272 -5.42 20.28 -11.56
N ALA A 273 -4.17 19.98 -11.84
CA ALA A 273 -3.26 19.39 -10.88
C ALA A 273 -2.80 20.42 -9.85
N SER A 274 -2.59 19.94 -8.63
CA SER A 274 -2.06 20.72 -7.52
C SER A 274 -1.03 19.92 -6.74
N TYR A 275 0.12 20.53 -6.52
CA TYR A 275 1.15 19.96 -5.68
C TYR A 275 0.68 19.82 -4.25
N ASN A 276 0.83 18.61 -3.70
CA ASN A 276 0.53 18.37 -2.30
C ASN A 276 1.55 17.38 -1.69
N PRO A 277 2.37 17.86 -0.74
CA PRO A 277 3.43 17.05 -0.15
C PRO A 277 2.93 15.90 0.72
N VAL A 278 1.63 15.82 1.03
CA VAL A 278 1.05 14.71 1.82
C VAL A 278 1.21 13.36 1.11
N PHE A 279 1.22 13.36 -0.23
CA PHE A 279 1.41 12.15 -1.06
C PHE A 279 2.79 11.54 -0.94
N ASP A 280 3.75 12.32 -0.49
CA ASP A 280 5.13 11.87 -0.26
C ASP A 280 5.43 11.66 1.24
N LYS A 281 4.41 11.31 2.02
CA LYS A 281 4.53 11.03 3.45
C LYS A 281 3.86 9.70 3.81
N GLY A 282 4.52 8.89 4.65
CA GLY A 282 3.91 7.67 5.20
C GLY A 282 2.60 7.94 5.96
N GLN A 283 2.43 9.16 6.48
CA GLN A 283 1.19 9.59 7.16
C GLN A 283 -0.06 9.45 6.27
N PHE A 284 0.06 9.52 4.95
CA PHE A 284 -1.05 9.30 4.04
C PHE A 284 -1.69 7.92 4.25
N CYS A 285 -0.87 6.88 4.39
CA CYS A 285 -1.33 5.51 4.56
C CYS A 285 -1.97 5.26 5.93
N SER A 286 -1.67 6.11 6.94
CA SER A 286 -2.24 5.99 8.28
C SER A 286 -3.75 6.22 8.34
N LEU A 287 -4.36 6.73 7.26
CA LEU A 287 -5.82 6.88 7.15
C LEU A 287 -6.55 5.55 7.41
N CYS A 288 -5.98 4.45 6.94
CA CYS A 288 -6.55 3.11 7.06
C CYS A 288 -5.63 2.13 7.81
N HIS A 289 -4.30 2.34 7.74
CA HIS A 289 -3.31 1.43 8.36
C HIS A 289 -2.90 1.84 9.77
N SER A 290 -3.87 2.32 10.57
CA SER A 290 -3.72 2.72 11.97
C SER A 290 -5.06 2.56 12.68
N HIS A 291 -5.36 1.35 13.14
CA HIS A 291 -6.64 1.01 13.78
C HIS A 291 -6.43 0.58 15.23
N SER A 292 -7.15 1.20 16.15
CA SER A 292 -7.27 0.80 17.54
C SER A 292 -8.74 0.68 17.94
N LYS A 293 -9.04 -0.25 18.85
CA LYS A 293 -10.37 -0.40 19.44
C LYS A 293 -10.38 0.24 20.82
N LYS A 294 -11.31 1.16 21.05
CA LYS A 294 -11.62 1.66 22.39
C LYS A 294 -12.44 0.61 23.11
N LEU A 295 -12.03 0.25 24.32
CA LEU A 295 -12.77 -0.64 25.21
C LEU A 295 -14.04 0.06 25.75
N ALA A 296 -14.97 -0.72 26.27
CA ALA A 296 -16.15 -0.20 26.92
C ALA A 296 -15.79 0.67 28.13
N SER A 297 -16.70 1.52 28.56
CA SER A 297 -16.46 2.40 29.71
C SER A 297 -16.13 1.58 30.96
N GLY A 298 -15.03 1.92 31.60
CA GLY A 298 -14.53 1.22 32.78
C GLY A 298 -13.71 -0.04 32.52
N GLN A 299 -13.65 -0.51 31.27
CA GLN A 299 -12.76 -1.63 30.89
C GLN A 299 -11.34 -1.14 30.61
N THR A 300 -10.38 -1.87 31.15
CA THR A 300 -8.94 -1.72 30.89
C THR A 300 -8.29 -3.08 30.75
N TRP A 301 -7.10 -3.13 30.20
CA TRP A 301 -6.28 -4.32 30.09
C TRP A 301 -4.82 -4.02 30.45
N ASP A 302 -4.09 -5.02 30.90
CA ASP A 302 -2.70 -4.87 31.28
C ASP A 302 -1.80 -5.02 30.05
N ASN A 303 -1.38 -3.90 29.47
CA ASN A 303 -0.51 -3.88 28.30
C ASN A 303 0.94 -4.28 28.62
N THR A 304 1.36 -4.15 29.89
CA THR A 304 2.76 -4.41 30.32
C THR A 304 3.13 -5.89 30.22
N LYS A 305 2.15 -6.78 30.17
CA LYS A 305 2.37 -8.22 29.93
C LYS A 305 2.75 -8.56 28.49
N VAL A 306 2.51 -7.65 27.56
CA VAL A 306 2.68 -7.88 26.12
C VAL A 306 3.68 -6.92 25.49
N TYR A 307 3.71 -5.66 25.94
CA TYR A 307 4.53 -4.61 25.37
C TYR A 307 5.44 -3.96 26.40
N THR A 308 6.62 -3.62 25.99
CA THR A 308 7.48 -2.68 26.71
C THR A 308 6.87 -1.27 26.67
N THR A 309 7.25 -0.41 27.62
CA THR A 309 6.82 1.00 27.63
C THR A 309 7.13 1.70 26.31
N ALA A 310 8.34 1.50 25.77
CA ALA A 310 8.73 2.13 24.51
C ALA A 310 7.88 1.66 23.30
N GLU A 311 7.50 0.39 23.26
CA GLU A 311 6.61 -0.14 22.20
C GLU A 311 5.21 0.43 22.34
N TRP A 312 4.69 0.49 23.56
CA TRP A 312 3.37 1.02 23.84
C TRP A 312 3.26 2.51 23.49
N ASP A 313 4.22 3.30 23.96
CA ASP A 313 4.30 4.74 23.65
C ASP A 313 4.44 4.97 22.14
N GLY A 314 5.18 4.11 21.45
CA GLY A 314 5.32 4.12 19.99
C GLY A 314 4.00 3.94 19.23
N PHE A 315 3.01 3.26 19.81
CA PHE A 315 1.67 3.17 19.23
C PHE A 315 0.84 4.44 19.40
N GLY A 316 1.24 5.34 20.32
CA GLY A 316 0.55 6.60 20.59
C GLY A 316 -0.88 6.41 21.09
N LEU A 317 -1.12 5.33 21.82
CA LEU A 317 -2.39 5.02 22.46
C LEU A 317 -2.44 5.67 23.83
N GLU A 318 -3.57 6.31 24.15
CA GLU A 318 -3.76 6.97 25.43
C GLU A 318 -4.42 6.02 26.44
N GLY A 319 -3.65 5.58 27.44
CA GLY A 319 -4.14 4.74 28.54
C GLY A 319 -4.44 3.28 28.14
N ASN A 320 -4.80 2.48 29.13
CA ASN A 320 -5.04 1.04 29.00
C ASN A 320 -6.47 0.71 28.51
N ASN A 321 -7.22 1.68 28.05
CA ASN A 321 -8.58 1.50 27.53
C ASN A 321 -8.63 1.42 25.99
N TYR A 322 -7.49 1.30 25.34
CA TYR A 322 -7.38 1.07 23.89
C TYR A 322 -6.65 -0.22 23.59
N LEU A 323 -7.09 -0.93 22.56
CA LEU A 323 -6.39 -2.09 22.01
C LEU A 323 -5.76 -1.74 20.66
N PRO A 324 -4.47 -2.07 20.45
CA PRO A 324 -3.83 -1.96 19.16
C PRO A 324 -4.33 -3.08 18.25
N ILE A 325 -5.14 -2.77 17.25
CA ILE A 325 -5.64 -3.75 16.27
C ILE A 325 -4.72 -3.79 15.06
N GLN A 326 -4.60 -2.70 14.33
CA GLN A 326 -3.68 -2.55 13.22
C GLN A 326 -2.77 -1.35 13.48
N THR A 327 -1.50 -1.60 13.66
CA THR A 327 -0.50 -0.59 14.05
C THR A 327 0.61 -0.39 13.02
N THR A 328 0.36 -0.77 11.76
CA THR A 328 1.36 -0.76 10.69
C THR A 328 2.06 0.59 10.53
N TYR A 329 1.29 1.69 10.59
CA TYR A 329 1.88 3.04 10.50
C TYR A 329 2.75 3.37 11.71
N GLN A 330 2.30 3.04 12.92
CA GLN A 330 3.03 3.30 14.15
C GLN A 330 4.30 2.46 14.23
N GLU A 331 4.23 1.18 13.83
CA GLU A 331 5.38 0.27 13.74
C GLU A 331 6.46 0.82 12.79
N TRP A 332 6.03 1.29 11.61
CA TRP A 332 6.91 1.92 10.64
C TRP A 332 7.52 3.22 11.18
N LYS A 333 6.70 4.07 11.82
CA LYS A 333 7.18 5.32 12.38
C LYS A 333 8.21 5.08 13.48
N GLN A 334 7.94 4.16 14.40
CA GLN A 334 8.86 3.78 15.46
C GLN A 334 10.18 3.26 14.89
N TRP A 335 10.13 2.40 13.87
CA TRP A 335 11.32 1.94 13.19
C TRP A 335 12.10 3.09 12.56
N GLN A 336 11.44 4.00 11.83
CA GLN A 336 12.09 5.17 11.23
C GLN A 336 12.74 6.08 12.27
N ASP A 337 12.06 6.31 13.39
CA ASP A 337 12.59 7.16 14.47
C ASP A 337 13.87 6.57 15.09
N GLN A 338 13.97 5.24 15.17
CA GLN A 338 15.11 4.51 15.74
C GLN A 338 16.31 4.35 14.79
N LEU A 339 16.12 4.54 13.47
CA LEU A 339 17.21 4.41 12.51
C LEU A 339 18.24 5.53 12.65
N PRO A 340 19.54 5.21 12.61
CA PRO A 340 20.60 6.21 12.54
C PRO A 340 20.45 7.12 11.30
N ALA A 341 20.98 8.33 11.37
CA ALA A 341 20.91 9.29 10.26
C ALA A 341 21.56 8.77 8.96
N GLY A 342 22.56 7.90 9.05
CA GLY A 342 23.27 7.32 7.90
C GLY A 342 22.69 5.98 7.40
N ASP A 343 21.63 5.44 8.00
CA ASP A 343 21.04 4.19 7.55
C ASP A 343 20.36 4.40 6.19
N SER A 344 20.62 3.50 5.24
CA SER A 344 20.07 3.53 3.88
C SER A 344 18.53 3.44 3.81
N ASN A 345 17.89 3.03 4.89
CA ASN A 345 16.43 2.98 5.02
C ASN A 345 15.85 4.21 5.71
N LYS A 346 16.70 5.10 6.26
CA LYS A 346 16.23 6.34 6.90
C LYS A 346 15.53 7.22 5.87
N GLY A 347 14.32 7.66 6.19
CA GLY A 347 13.48 8.44 5.30
C GLY A 347 12.65 7.63 4.30
N LYS A 348 12.86 6.30 4.19
CA LYS A 348 11.98 5.46 3.37
C LYS A 348 10.54 5.50 3.88
N LYS A 349 9.61 5.64 2.94
CA LYS A 349 8.18 5.76 3.18
C LYS A 349 7.46 4.49 2.76
N CYS A 350 6.18 4.37 3.11
CA CYS A 350 5.34 3.25 2.70
C CYS A 350 5.34 3.08 1.17
N GLN A 351 5.26 4.20 0.45
CA GLN A 351 5.24 4.23 -1.01
C GLN A 351 6.53 3.68 -1.65
N ASP A 352 7.67 3.80 -0.98
CA ASP A 352 8.96 3.35 -1.53
C ASP A 352 9.06 1.82 -1.60
N CYS A 353 8.29 1.12 -0.76
CA CYS A 353 8.23 -0.34 -0.74
C CYS A 353 6.96 -0.88 -1.42
N HIS A 354 5.79 -0.27 -1.16
CA HIS A 354 4.50 -0.79 -1.61
C HIS A 354 4.04 -0.27 -2.98
N LEU A 355 4.70 0.77 -3.50
CA LEU A 355 4.51 1.32 -4.84
C LEU A 355 5.84 1.36 -5.61
N SER A 356 6.75 0.42 -5.33
CA SER A 356 8.04 0.32 -6.00
C SER A 356 7.90 -0.35 -7.37
N TRP A 357 8.73 0.08 -8.32
CA TRP A 357 8.85 -0.61 -9.60
C TRP A 357 9.45 -2.00 -9.42
N ARG A 358 8.88 -2.98 -10.10
CA ARG A 358 9.41 -4.33 -10.20
C ARG A 358 10.10 -4.53 -11.54
N LYS A 359 11.10 -5.41 -11.56
CA LYS A 359 11.88 -5.70 -12.76
C LYS A 359 11.00 -6.14 -13.95
N GLU A 360 9.98 -6.92 -13.68
CA GLU A 360 9.02 -7.42 -14.65
C GLU A 360 8.07 -6.37 -15.22
N MET A 361 7.91 -5.22 -14.55
CA MET A 361 7.05 -4.13 -15.02
C MET A 361 7.73 -3.26 -16.07
N LEU A 362 9.05 -3.10 -15.99
CA LEU A 362 9.80 -2.12 -16.77
C LEU A 362 9.71 -2.28 -18.30
N PRO A 363 9.73 -3.49 -18.89
CA PRO A 363 9.76 -3.63 -20.36
C PRO A 363 8.39 -3.41 -21.02
N TYR A 364 7.29 -3.44 -20.28
CA TYR A 364 5.92 -3.44 -20.83
C TYR A 364 5.16 -2.15 -20.64
N ASP A 365 5.72 -1.20 -19.87
CA ASP A 365 5.03 0.02 -19.54
C ASP A 365 5.40 1.14 -20.51
N ASN A 366 4.41 1.54 -21.28
CA ASN A 366 4.52 2.70 -22.14
C ASN A 366 4.17 3.98 -21.37
N TYR A 367 5.16 4.58 -20.76
CA TYR A 367 4.99 5.80 -19.95
C TYR A 367 4.39 6.98 -20.71
N VAL A 368 4.53 6.97 -22.02
CA VAL A 368 3.92 7.99 -22.88
C VAL A 368 2.40 7.90 -22.82
N VAL A 369 1.87 6.69 -22.69
CA VAL A 369 0.41 6.45 -22.60
C VAL A 369 -0.15 6.93 -21.27
N ASP A 370 0.63 6.85 -20.17
CA ASP A 370 0.20 7.37 -18.87
C ASP A 370 0.25 8.89 -18.74
N GLY A 371 0.62 9.60 -19.82
CA GLY A 371 0.53 11.05 -19.93
C GLY A 371 1.55 11.86 -19.14
N ASN A 372 2.33 11.22 -18.26
CA ASN A 372 3.19 11.91 -17.31
C ASN A 372 4.69 11.79 -17.62
N ALA A 373 5.08 10.82 -18.44
CA ALA A 373 6.48 10.57 -18.73
C ALA A 373 7.06 11.58 -19.72
N ARG A 374 6.22 12.14 -20.56
CA ARG A 374 6.64 13.11 -21.56
C ARG A 374 5.67 14.29 -21.61
N ASN A 375 6.15 15.49 -21.42
CA ASN A 375 5.35 16.67 -21.69
C ASN A 375 5.27 16.96 -23.20
N MET A 376 4.37 17.86 -23.58
CA MET A 376 4.17 18.25 -24.98
C MET A 376 5.43 18.88 -25.64
N TRP A 377 6.43 19.24 -24.86
CA TRP A 377 7.69 19.85 -25.28
C TRP A 377 8.85 18.86 -25.34
N GLY A 378 8.57 17.57 -25.14
CA GLY A 378 9.57 16.52 -25.25
C GLY A 378 10.43 16.27 -24.03
N THR A 379 10.14 16.94 -22.90
CA THR A 379 10.80 16.65 -21.63
C THR A 379 10.23 15.38 -21.03
N TYR A 380 11.10 14.49 -20.56
CA TYR A 380 10.71 13.23 -19.95
C TYR A 380 10.83 13.31 -18.43
N ARG A 381 9.80 12.85 -17.75
CA ARG A 381 9.94 12.42 -16.37
C ARG A 381 10.55 11.03 -16.35
N SER A 382 11.50 10.78 -15.45
CA SER A 382 12.03 9.44 -15.25
C SER A 382 10.89 8.47 -14.90
N PRO A 383 10.80 7.32 -15.55
CA PRO A 383 9.82 6.29 -15.17
C PRO A 383 9.88 5.91 -13.69
N LYS A 384 11.06 5.97 -13.08
CA LYS A 384 11.26 5.66 -11.65
C LYS A 384 10.56 6.64 -10.72
N ASP A 385 10.25 7.85 -11.20
CA ASP A 385 9.54 8.86 -10.43
C ASP A 385 8.03 8.64 -10.44
N ILE A 386 7.51 7.95 -11.48
CA ILE A 386 6.08 7.62 -11.58
C ILE A 386 5.85 6.30 -10.86
N ARG A 387 5.19 6.35 -9.70
CA ARG A 387 4.95 5.15 -8.91
C ARG A 387 3.83 4.30 -9.48
N PRO A 388 4.06 3.00 -9.73
CA PRO A 388 2.99 2.08 -10.11
C PRO A 388 2.01 1.90 -8.93
N HIS A 389 0.73 1.71 -9.22
CA HIS A 389 -0.34 1.66 -8.22
C HIS A 389 -0.78 0.23 -7.88
N HIS A 390 0.17 -0.72 -7.83
CA HIS A 390 -0.13 -2.12 -7.50
C HIS A 390 -0.37 -2.38 -6.00
N PHE A 391 0.05 -1.48 -5.12
CA PHE A 391 -0.15 -1.56 -3.66
C PHE A 391 0.19 -2.95 -3.08
N ASP A 392 1.39 -3.43 -3.34
CA ASP A 392 1.82 -4.73 -2.85
C ASP A 392 1.74 -4.84 -1.33
N GLY A 393 1.20 -5.94 -0.86
CA GLY A 393 1.15 -6.24 0.56
C GLY A 393 0.60 -7.64 0.82
N GLY A 394 1.37 -8.47 1.50
CA GLY A 394 1.04 -9.88 1.70
C GLY A 394 0.97 -10.67 0.39
N THR A 395 1.69 -10.23 -0.63
CA THR A 395 1.93 -10.97 -1.87
C THR A 395 3.17 -11.83 -1.72
N GLU A 396 3.28 -12.89 -2.52
CA GLU A 396 4.42 -13.79 -2.49
C GLU A 396 5.74 -13.03 -2.74
N THR A 397 5.76 -12.11 -3.68
CA THR A 397 6.93 -11.28 -4.01
C THR A 397 7.40 -10.44 -2.82
N GLN A 398 6.49 -9.77 -2.11
CA GLN A 398 6.83 -8.98 -0.93
C GLN A 398 7.27 -9.86 0.25
N LEU A 399 6.57 -10.98 0.47
CA LEU A 399 6.84 -11.88 1.59
C LEU A 399 8.22 -12.52 1.47
N LYS A 400 8.61 -12.98 0.29
CA LYS A 400 9.93 -13.61 0.02
C LYS A 400 11.12 -12.67 0.31
N THR A 401 10.90 -11.36 0.34
CA THR A 401 11.96 -10.39 0.66
C THR A 401 11.95 -9.93 2.11
N ALA A 402 10.90 -10.23 2.87
CA ALA A 402 10.69 -9.65 4.20
C ALA A 402 11.56 -10.28 5.28
N LEU A 403 11.73 -11.58 5.26
CA LEU A 403 12.39 -12.36 6.30
C LEU A 403 13.55 -13.19 5.74
N ALA A 404 14.62 -13.31 6.52
CA ALA A 404 15.68 -14.28 6.34
C ALA A 404 15.55 -15.39 7.39
N LEU A 405 15.97 -16.59 7.02
CA LEU A 405 15.93 -17.81 7.84
C LEU A 405 17.27 -18.54 7.73
N GLU A 406 17.84 -18.85 8.88
CA GLU A 406 19.08 -19.62 8.99
C GLU A 406 18.87 -20.75 10.01
N VAL A 407 19.46 -21.91 9.77
CA VAL A 407 19.41 -23.07 10.63
C VAL A 407 20.83 -23.53 10.90
N ALA A 408 21.10 -23.85 12.15
CA ALA A 408 22.34 -24.48 12.57
C ALA A 408 22.02 -25.62 13.55
N GLY A 409 22.87 -26.64 13.58
CA GLY A 409 22.68 -27.76 14.47
C GLY A 409 24.02 -28.26 15.01
N GLU A 410 23.95 -28.92 16.17
CA GLU A 410 25.06 -29.68 16.74
C GLU A 410 24.52 -30.91 17.46
N THR A 411 25.20 -32.03 17.30
CA THR A 411 24.89 -33.24 18.00
C THR A 411 25.92 -33.45 19.09
N VAL A 412 25.44 -33.59 20.36
CA VAL A 412 26.27 -33.93 21.52
C VAL A 412 25.65 -35.14 22.16
N ASP A 413 26.43 -36.22 22.27
CA ASP A 413 25.96 -37.53 22.73
C ASP A 413 24.73 -37.99 21.94
N LYS A 414 23.56 -38.09 22.58
CA LYS A 414 22.29 -38.51 21.99
C LYS A 414 21.30 -37.35 21.82
N THR A 415 21.78 -36.13 21.76
CA THR A 415 20.93 -34.95 21.62
C THR A 415 21.40 -34.10 20.49
N LEU A 416 20.53 -33.92 19.48
CA LEU A 416 20.69 -32.90 18.45
C LEU A 416 20.05 -31.60 18.96
N THR A 417 20.83 -30.55 19.05
CA THR A 417 20.37 -29.20 19.28
C THR A 417 20.26 -28.46 17.95
N VAL A 418 19.07 -27.95 17.63
CA VAL A 418 18.81 -27.16 16.42
C VAL A 418 18.53 -25.72 16.82
N HIS A 419 19.31 -24.78 16.27
CA HIS A 419 19.14 -23.34 16.38
C HIS A 419 18.52 -22.79 15.09
N VAL A 420 17.42 -22.06 15.22
CA VAL A 420 16.75 -21.41 14.09
C VAL A 420 16.78 -19.91 14.30
N TYR A 421 17.39 -19.19 13.35
CA TYR A 421 17.49 -17.74 13.38
C TYR A 421 16.54 -17.14 12.34
N ILE A 422 15.67 -16.24 12.79
CA ILE A 422 14.69 -15.57 11.92
C ILE A 422 14.90 -14.05 12.02
N THR A 423 15.22 -13.43 10.90
CA THR A 423 15.52 -11.99 10.88
C THR A 423 14.54 -11.24 9.97
N ASN A 424 13.93 -10.17 10.50
CA ASN A 424 13.17 -9.22 9.68
C ASN A 424 14.18 -8.29 8.97
N THR A 425 14.52 -8.62 7.74
CA THR A 425 15.59 -7.93 6.98
C THR A 425 15.09 -6.68 6.26
N ASN A 426 13.94 -6.78 5.59
CA ASN A 426 13.41 -5.73 4.73
C ASN A 426 12.01 -5.23 5.10
N GLY A 427 11.36 -5.79 6.10
CA GLY A 427 10.10 -5.26 6.61
C GLY A 427 10.36 -3.97 7.40
N GLY A 428 9.84 -2.85 6.94
CA GLY A 428 9.89 -1.56 7.66
C GLY A 428 8.87 -1.45 8.79
N HIS A 429 8.24 -2.55 9.16
CA HIS A 429 7.24 -2.71 10.23
C HIS A 429 7.32 -4.15 10.75
N TRP A 430 6.57 -4.48 11.77
CA TRP A 430 6.54 -5.85 12.30
C TRP A 430 5.95 -6.83 11.29
N VAL A 431 6.42 -8.08 11.29
CA VAL A 431 5.96 -9.12 10.36
C VAL A 431 5.36 -10.29 11.15
N PRO A 432 4.10 -10.68 10.83
CA PRO A 432 3.14 -10.03 9.93
C PRO A 432 2.59 -8.74 10.53
N THR A 433 2.02 -7.86 9.69
CA THR A 433 1.30 -6.66 10.13
C THR A 433 -0.10 -6.62 9.52
N GLY A 434 -0.91 -5.63 9.91
CA GLY A 434 -2.28 -5.47 9.45
C GLY A 434 -3.28 -6.19 10.35
N GLU A 435 -4.24 -6.89 9.75
CA GLU A 435 -5.28 -7.62 10.49
C GLU A 435 -4.71 -8.76 11.35
N THR A 436 -5.29 -8.94 12.53
CA THR A 436 -4.81 -9.85 13.56
C THR A 436 -5.06 -11.34 13.27
N MET A 437 -5.83 -11.66 12.22
CA MET A 437 -6.02 -13.05 11.78
C MET A 437 -4.82 -13.61 10.99
N ARG A 438 -3.82 -12.80 10.69
CA ARG A 438 -2.61 -13.17 9.94
C ARG A 438 -1.56 -13.74 10.86
N SER A 439 -0.80 -14.72 10.37
CA SER A 439 0.34 -15.28 11.08
C SER A 439 1.49 -15.63 10.15
N VAL A 440 2.69 -15.65 10.68
CA VAL A 440 3.84 -16.35 10.11
C VAL A 440 4.13 -17.55 11.02
N MET A 441 4.39 -18.70 10.44
CA MET A 441 4.71 -19.93 11.17
C MET A 441 6.07 -20.44 10.73
N LEU A 442 6.88 -20.80 11.71
CA LEU A 442 8.03 -21.65 11.52
C LEU A 442 7.56 -23.10 11.61
N LEU A 443 7.82 -23.88 10.59
CA LEU A 443 7.73 -25.34 10.61
C LEU A 443 9.14 -25.91 10.66
N LEU A 444 9.42 -26.79 11.59
CA LEU A 444 10.71 -27.48 11.71
C LEU A 444 10.50 -28.99 11.57
N LYS A 445 11.13 -29.56 10.56
CA LYS A 445 11.17 -31.00 10.33
C LYS A 445 12.60 -31.49 10.55
N VAL A 446 12.77 -32.46 11.44
CA VAL A 446 14.07 -33.04 11.72
C VAL A 446 13.98 -34.54 11.53
N THR A 447 14.91 -35.12 10.76
CA THR A 447 14.94 -36.54 10.41
C THR A 447 16.33 -37.11 10.61
N ASP A 448 16.40 -38.40 10.86
CA ASP A 448 17.63 -39.16 10.79
C ASP A 448 18.13 -39.29 9.33
N SER A 449 19.28 -39.89 9.11
CA SER A 449 19.86 -40.15 7.79
C SER A 449 18.98 -41.03 6.88
N ASN A 450 18.04 -41.79 7.43
CA ASN A 450 17.08 -42.60 6.70
C ASN A 450 15.76 -41.87 6.40
N GLY A 451 15.62 -40.62 6.83
CA GLY A 451 14.42 -39.81 6.64
C GLY A 451 13.32 -40.05 7.67
N LYS A 452 13.56 -40.82 8.74
CA LYS A 452 12.63 -41.03 9.83
C LYS A 452 12.61 -39.80 10.76
N PRO A 453 11.45 -39.26 11.11
CA PRO A 453 11.34 -38.12 12.03
C PRO A 453 11.95 -38.42 13.39
N LEU A 454 12.77 -37.49 13.90
CA LEU A 454 13.31 -37.55 15.26
C LEU A 454 12.29 -37.00 16.26
N GLU A 455 12.32 -37.59 17.48
CA GLU A 455 11.46 -37.13 18.57
C GLU A 455 12.00 -35.81 19.17
N MET A 456 11.16 -34.79 19.24
CA MET A 456 11.49 -33.54 19.91
C MET A 456 11.39 -33.70 21.42
N ILE A 457 12.51 -33.51 22.12
CA ILE A 457 12.64 -33.56 23.57
C ILE A 457 12.25 -32.22 24.19
N ASN A 458 12.72 -31.13 23.61
CA ASN A 458 12.50 -29.78 24.10
C ASN A 458 12.33 -28.79 22.95
N GLY A 459 11.52 -27.75 23.17
CA GLY A 459 11.25 -26.72 22.17
C GLY A 459 9.78 -26.38 22.03
N ASN A 460 9.49 -25.39 21.20
CA ASN A 460 8.14 -24.92 20.96
C ASN A 460 7.38 -25.84 20.00
N ARG A 461 6.07 -25.99 20.25
CA ARG A 461 5.13 -26.63 19.33
C ARG A 461 4.08 -25.66 18.85
N LEU A 462 3.64 -25.85 17.62
CA LEU A 462 2.59 -25.05 17.03
C LEU A 462 1.26 -25.25 17.77
N PRO A 463 0.52 -24.16 18.07
CA PRO A 463 -0.72 -24.22 18.84
C PRO A 463 -1.87 -24.85 18.03
N ASP A 464 -2.94 -25.25 18.73
CA ASP A 464 -4.13 -25.87 18.15
C ASP A 464 -4.75 -25.08 16.99
N TRP A 465 -4.72 -23.78 17.06
CA TRP A 465 -5.25 -22.94 16.01
C TRP A 465 -4.38 -22.86 14.73
N ALA A 466 -3.18 -23.47 14.74
CA ALA A 466 -2.43 -23.74 13.52
C ALA A 466 -3.10 -24.83 12.65
N GLY A 467 -4.13 -25.48 13.17
CA GLY A 467 -4.97 -26.46 12.49
C GLY A 467 -4.70 -27.89 12.94
N LYS A 468 -5.77 -28.63 13.26
CA LYS A 468 -5.74 -30.05 13.62
C LYS A 468 -6.14 -30.91 12.43
N GLY A 469 -5.34 -31.92 12.10
CA GLY A 469 -5.59 -32.84 11.01
C GLY A 469 -4.35 -33.18 10.19
N LYS A 470 -4.55 -33.53 8.92
CA LYS A 470 -3.45 -33.93 8.02
C LYS A 470 -2.58 -32.73 7.65
N VAL A 471 -1.27 -32.88 7.72
CA VAL A 471 -0.26 -31.84 7.44
C VAL A 471 -0.37 -31.33 6.00
N GLU A 472 -0.63 -32.22 5.05
CA GLU A 472 -0.73 -31.91 3.62
C GLU A 472 -1.90 -30.95 3.32
N THR A 473 -2.84 -30.81 4.25
CA THR A 473 -3.99 -29.90 4.14
C THR A 473 -3.80 -28.60 4.94
N GLY A 474 -2.55 -28.33 5.37
CA GLY A 474 -2.20 -27.11 6.11
C GLY A 474 -2.59 -27.17 7.59
N ASN A 475 -2.60 -28.35 8.20
CA ASN A 475 -2.84 -28.53 9.63
C ASN A 475 -1.52 -28.86 10.33
N TYR A 476 -1.04 -27.93 11.15
CA TYR A 476 0.31 -27.99 11.70
C TYR A 476 0.34 -28.03 13.24
N ALA A 477 -0.82 -28.08 13.91
CA ALA A 477 -0.89 -28.13 15.38
C ALA A 477 -0.06 -29.26 15.94
N GLY A 478 0.73 -28.99 16.98
CA GLY A 478 1.58 -29.97 17.66
C GLY A 478 2.94 -30.24 17.00
N LEU A 479 3.16 -29.81 15.76
CA LEU A 479 4.46 -29.95 15.11
C LEU A 479 5.51 -29.04 15.77
N PRO A 480 6.82 -29.41 15.71
CA PRO A 480 7.90 -28.53 16.12
C PRO A 480 7.86 -27.23 15.32
N GLY A 481 7.98 -26.09 16.01
CA GLY A 481 7.93 -24.79 15.34
C GLY A 481 7.43 -23.67 16.26
N ALA A 482 7.17 -22.50 15.67
CA ALA A 482 6.69 -21.33 16.39
C ALA A 482 5.72 -20.51 15.54
N VAL A 483 4.87 -19.71 16.19
CA VAL A 483 3.94 -18.78 15.52
C VAL A 483 4.28 -17.34 15.87
N PHE A 484 4.29 -16.51 14.84
CA PHE A 484 4.46 -15.06 14.94
C PHE A 484 3.16 -14.39 14.54
N ALA A 485 2.45 -13.84 15.52
CA ALA A 485 1.15 -13.22 15.33
C ALA A 485 0.84 -12.27 16.49
N ARG A 486 -0.09 -11.34 16.25
CA ARG A 486 -0.80 -10.67 17.34
C ARG A 486 -2.10 -11.42 17.62
N VAL A 487 -2.24 -11.98 18.79
CA VAL A 487 -3.39 -12.78 19.21
C VAL A 487 -4.30 -11.92 20.09
N LEU A 488 -5.52 -11.71 19.65
CA LEU A 488 -6.55 -11.02 20.45
C LEU A 488 -7.29 -12.04 21.32
N GLY A 489 -7.68 -11.63 22.51
CA GLY A 489 -8.49 -12.42 23.45
C GLY A 489 -9.66 -11.64 24.00
N ASP A 490 -10.66 -12.36 24.52
CA ASP A 490 -11.80 -11.83 25.26
C ASP A 490 -11.73 -12.16 26.75
N ASP A 491 -12.73 -11.72 27.52
CA ASP A 491 -12.80 -11.96 28.96
C ASP A 491 -13.16 -13.41 29.31
N ASP A 492 -13.75 -14.15 28.37
CA ASP A 492 -14.10 -15.57 28.54
C ASP A 492 -12.90 -16.50 28.32
N GLY A 493 -11.73 -15.94 28.00
CA GLY A 493 -10.50 -16.71 27.75
C GLY A 493 -10.33 -17.18 26.31
N ASN A 494 -11.27 -16.87 25.39
CA ASN A 494 -11.13 -17.20 23.99
C ASN A 494 -9.98 -16.43 23.35
N LEU A 495 -9.26 -17.10 22.45
CA LEU A 495 -8.16 -16.54 21.67
C LEU A 495 -8.58 -16.38 20.19
N ASN A 496 -7.86 -15.50 19.49
CA ASN A 496 -8.12 -15.21 18.06
C ASN A 496 -9.55 -14.71 17.80
N VAL A 497 -10.12 -14.01 18.77
CA VAL A 497 -11.44 -13.40 18.59
C VAL A 497 -11.38 -12.22 17.61
N PRO A 498 -12.46 -11.94 16.89
CA PRO A 498 -12.51 -10.76 16.02
C PRO A 498 -12.36 -9.48 16.85
N PHE A 499 -11.75 -8.44 16.27
CA PHE A 499 -11.36 -7.23 17.01
C PHE A 499 -12.52 -6.56 17.77
N TRP A 500 -13.75 -6.67 17.26
CA TRP A 500 -14.92 -6.06 17.94
C TRP A 500 -15.32 -6.79 19.22
N LYS A 501 -14.94 -8.06 19.39
CA LYS A 501 -15.13 -8.82 20.64
C LYS A 501 -13.95 -8.72 21.60
N ALA A 502 -12.76 -8.42 21.08
CA ALA A 502 -11.54 -8.43 21.87
C ALA A 502 -11.58 -7.45 23.04
N THR A 503 -11.06 -7.88 24.20
CA THR A 503 -10.87 -7.07 25.41
C THR A 503 -9.41 -6.92 25.80
N ARG A 504 -8.53 -7.75 25.22
CA ARG A 504 -7.08 -7.68 25.43
C ARG A 504 -6.30 -8.15 24.20
N VAL A 505 -5.04 -7.81 24.15
CA VAL A 505 -4.04 -8.53 23.36
C VAL A 505 -3.48 -9.65 24.25
N ALA A 506 -3.73 -10.88 23.88
CA ALA A 506 -3.27 -12.04 24.66
C ALA A 506 -1.75 -12.28 24.47
N SER A 507 -1.24 -12.06 23.26
CA SER A 507 0.19 -12.11 22.94
C SER A 507 0.50 -11.35 21.65
N ASP A 508 1.76 -10.89 21.51
CA ASP A 508 2.28 -10.30 20.27
C ASP A 508 3.72 -10.77 20.05
N THR A 509 3.86 -11.82 19.24
CA THR A 509 5.13 -12.48 18.92
C THR A 509 5.67 -12.06 17.55
N ARG A 510 5.09 -11.07 16.90
CA ARG A 510 5.48 -10.63 15.56
C ARG A 510 6.94 -10.16 15.52
N ILE A 511 7.58 -10.35 14.37
CA ILE A 511 9.02 -10.14 14.19
C ILE A 511 9.28 -8.67 13.89
N ARG A 512 9.97 -7.97 14.79
CA ARG A 512 10.27 -6.53 14.71
C ARG A 512 11.31 -6.24 13.63
N PRO A 513 11.29 -5.06 12.99
CA PRO A 513 12.29 -4.67 11.98
C PRO A 513 13.72 -4.77 12.52
N LYS A 514 14.64 -5.28 11.71
CA LYS A 514 16.07 -5.43 12.02
C LYS A 514 16.36 -6.28 13.29
N LYS A 515 15.37 -7.03 13.78
CA LYS A 515 15.58 -7.96 14.89
C LYS A 515 15.72 -9.37 14.37
N SER A 516 16.70 -10.08 14.92
CA SER A 516 16.85 -11.51 14.79
C SER A 516 16.30 -12.18 16.04
N LEU A 517 15.52 -13.22 15.85
CA LEU A 517 15.02 -14.10 16.89
C LEU A 517 15.75 -15.42 16.77
N GLU A 518 16.21 -15.95 17.90
CA GLU A 518 16.76 -17.30 18.01
C GLU A 518 15.74 -18.21 18.69
N LEU A 519 15.52 -19.37 18.10
CA LEU A 519 14.70 -20.44 18.66
C LEU A 519 15.55 -21.70 18.76
N LYS A 520 15.48 -22.34 19.92
CA LYS A 520 16.22 -23.57 20.22
C LYS A 520 15.26 -24.76 20.32
N PHE A 521 15.63 -25.87 19.68
CA PHE A 521 14.93 -27.13 19.71
C PHE A 521 15.90 -28.25 19.99
N GLU A 522 15.49 -29.27 20.75
CA GLU A 522 16.32 -30.43 21.07
C GLU A 522 15.58 -31.71 20.66
N PHE A 523 16.30 -32.61 20.00
CA PHE A 523 15.78 -33.88 19.48
C PHE A 523 16.61 -35.06 19.98
N ALA A 524 15.95 -36.18 20.20
CA ALA A 524 16.62 -37.44 20.54
C ALA A 524 17.26 -38.05 19.29
N VAL A 525 18.54 -38.39 19.37
CA VAL A 525 19.28 -39.13 18.35
C VAL A 525 19.59 -40.55 18.92
N GLU A 526 19.12 -41.59 18.24
CA GLU A 526 19.32 -42.96 18.70
C GLU A 526 20.80 -43.38 18.53
N ASP A 527 21.39 -43.08 17.39
CA ASP A 527 22.79 -43.35 17.05
C ASP A 527 23.59 -42.06 17.00
N PRO A 528 24.62 -41.86 17.85
CA PRO A 528 25.47 -40.68 17.82
C PRO A 528 26.25 -40.46 16.52
N GLU A 529 26.44 -41.51 15.73
CA GLU A 529 27.13 -41.46 14.43
C GLU A 529 26.18 -41.11 13.26
N ASP A 530 24.88 -40.96 13.56
CA ASP A 530 23.89 -40.55 12.54
C ASP A 530 24.10 -39.09 12.10
N GLU A 531 23.80 -38.81 10.82
CA GLU A 531 23.85 -37.47 10.23
C GLU A 531 22.41 -36.96 10.05
N PRO A 532 21.78 -36.42 11.07
CA PRO A 532 20.42 -35.92 10.98
C PRO A 532 20.34 -34.64 10.12
N THR A 533 19.18 -34.43 9.56
CA THR A 533 18.90 -33.21 8.76
C THR A 533 17.77 -32.40 9.43
N ALA A 534 17.94 -31.11 9.51
CA ALA A 534 16.94 -30.17 9.99
C ALA A 534 16.48 -29.23 8.87
N GLU A 535 15.24 -29.34 8.46
CA GLU A 535 14.59 -28.47 7.47
C GLU A 535 13.65 -27.51 8.18
N ALA A 536 13.92 -26.20 8.09
CA ALA A 536 13.06 -25.14 8.57
C ALA A 536 12.38 -24.42 7.42
N SER A 537 11.08 -24.13 7.57
CA SER A 537 10.30 -23.39 6.58
C SER A 537 9.49 -22.28 7.27
N LEU A 538 9.55 -21.05 6.73
CA LEU A 538 8.68 -19.96 7.13
C LEU A 538 7.50 -19.86 6.18
N ILE A 539 6.30 -19.91 6.74
CA ILE A 539 5.03 -19.88 6.01
C ILE A 539 4.20 -18.68 6.47
N TYR A 540 3.73 -17.89 5.54
CA TYR A 540 2.71 -16.87 5.80
C TYR A 540 1.32 -17.45 5.62
N ARG A 541 0.48 -17.29 6.64
CA ARG A 541 -0.93 -17.68 6.64
C ARG A 541 -1.80 -16.42 6.74
N PRO A 542 -2.63 -16.15 5.71
CA PRO A 542 -3.45 -14.92 5.67
C PRO A 542 -4.61 -14.94 6.68
N VAL A 543 -5.07 -16.12 7.08
CA VAL A 543 -6.19 -16.32 8.01
C VAL A 543 -5.96 -17.57 8.84
N ILE A 544 -6.16 -17.50 10.14
CA ILE A 544 -6.07 -18.67 11.04
C ILE A 544 -6.98 -19.82 10.56
N LYS A 545 -6.50 -21.04 10.68
CA LYS A 545 -7.16 -22.24 10.14
C LYS A 545 -8.61 -22.44 10.62
N PRO A 546 -8.93 -22.30 11.92
CA PRO A 546 -10.31 -22.47 12.40
C PRO A 546 -11.28 -21.48 11.72
N LEU A 547 -10.90 -20.22 11.58
CA LEU A 547 -11.74 -19.22 10.92
C LEU A 547 -11.92 -19.52 9.44
N ALA A 548 -10.84 -19.88 8.73
CA ALA A 548 -10.92 -20.27 7.34
C ALA A 548 -11.86 -21.46 7.11
N THR A 549 -11.81 -22.45 8.04
CA THR A 549 -12.69 -23.63 7.99
C THR A 549 -14.16 -23.25 8.20
N ILE A 550 -14.49 -22.47 9.22
CA ILE A 550 -15.86 -22.03 9.52
C ILE A 550 -16.42 -21.20 8.35
N LYS A 551 -15.60 -20.34 7.76
CA LYS A 551 -15.97 -19.47 6.65
C LYS A 551 -15.91 -20.15 5.28
N ASN A 552 -15.48 -21.41 5.22
CA ASN A 552 -15.23 -22.11 3.97
C ASN A 552 -14.36 -21.32 2.99
N TRP A 553 -13.36 -20.59 3.52
CA TRP A 553 -12.45 -19.79 2.71
C TRP A 553 -11.28 -20.59 2.18
N ASP A 554 -10.94 -20.41 0.94
CA ASP A 554 -9.62 -20.76 0.43
C ASP A 554 -8.59 -19.76 1.02
N ALA A 555 -7.79 -20.24 1.96
CA ALA A 555 -6.74 -19.48 2.63
C ALA A 555 -5.44 -20.27 2.53
N ARG A 556 -4.83 -20.23 1.34
CA ARG A 556 -3.58 -20.93 1.06
C ARG A 556 -2.42 -20.27 1.80
N ASP A 557 -1.59 -21.14 2.36
CA ASP A 557 -0.32 -20.76 2.93
C ASP A 557 0.66 -20.35 1.82
N ILE A 558 1.51 -19.37 2.10
CA ILE A 558 2.54 -18.88 1.18
C ILE A 558 3.90 -19.17 1.82
N LEU A 559 4.71 -19.99 1.17
CA LEU A 559 6.10 -20.20 1.58
C LEU A 559 6.89 -18.90 1.40
N ILE A 560 7.44 -18.39 2.49
CA ILE A 560 8.32 -17.22 2.49
C ILE A 560 9.73 -17.63 2.08
N THR A 561 10.31 -18.56 2.84
CA THR A 561 11.66 -19.08 2.63
C THR A 561 11.83 -20.41 3.38
N SER A 562 12.82 -21.18 3.01
CA SER A 562 13.27 -22.38 3.73
C SER A 562 14.79 -22.40 3.86
N SER A 563 15.28 -23.13 4.85
CA SER A 563 16.71 -23.38 5.10
C SER A 563 16.88 -24.79 5.60
N VAL A 564 18.01 -25.40 5.27
CA VAL A 564 18.35 -26.78 5.66
C VAL A 564 19.72 -26.76 6.31
N TRP A 565 19.87 -27.52 7.37
CA TRP A 565 21.12 -27.86 8.03
C TRP A 565 21.31 -29.35 8.00
#